data_8e15cb41225978b36632b8237735424e
#
_entry.id   8e15cb41225978b36632b8237735424e
#
_cell.length_a   1.000
_cell.length_b   1.000
_cell.length_c   1.000
_cell.angle_alpha   90.00
_cell.angle_beta   90.00
_cell.angle_gamma   90.00
#
_symmetry.space_group_name_H-M   'P 1'
#
loop_
_entity.id
_entity.type
_entity.pdbx_description
1 polymer ?
#
loop_
_entity_poly.entity_id
_entity_poly.type
_entity_poly.pdbx_seq_one_letter_code
_entity_poly.pdbx_strand_id
1 'polypeptide(L)'
;MTTDSGARNRAVLLQELGRRLTREFLAKDEIIRLLLLSVVAGEHMLIVGPPGTAKSALVRTLAQSLDARYFEYLLTRFSEPNELLGPVDIQAFREGSFRRRTEQMLPEAEIAFLDEIFKASSAILNSLLGLLNERRVQIGAERVDVPLLALFAASNEVPSDDSLA
;
A
#
# COMPACT_ATOMS: atom_id res chain seq x y z
N MET A 1 15.57 23.98 -21.20
CA MET A 1 14.90 24.86 -20.22
C MET A 1 13.41 24.49 -19.94
N THR A 2 12.96 23.30 -20.32
CA THR A 2 11.54 22.88 -20.19
C THR A 2 11.23 22.02 -18.94
N THR A 3 12.23 21.56 -18.19
CA THR A 3 12.07 20.68 -17.02
C THR A 3 11.61 21.41 -15.75
N ASP A 4 11.93 22.69 -15.58
CA ASP A 4 11.62 23.47 -14.36
C ASP A 4 10.13 23.83 -14.24
N SER A 5 9.45 24.12 -15.35
CA SER A 5 8.02 24.46 -15.36
C SER A 5 7.13 23.26 -14.95
N GLY A 6 7.44 22.06 -15.41
CA GLY A 6 6.68 20.85 -15.05
C GLY A 6 6.85 20.44 -13.58
N ALA A 7 8.05 20.64 -13.03
CA ALA A 7 8.32 20.36 -11.62
C ALA A 7 7.57 21.33 -10.69
N ARG A 8 7.59 22.63 -11.02
CA ARG A 8 6.83 23.65 -10.27
C ARG A 8 5.33 23.39 -10.30
N ASN A 9 4.78 23.02 -11.45
CA ASN A 9 3.36 22.74 -11.58
C ASN A 9 2.94 21.53 -10.72
N ARG A 10 3.75 20.45 -10.72
CA ARG A 10 3.53 19.29 -9.85
C ARG A 10 3.60 19.64 -8.36
N ALA A 11 4.55 20.48 -7.95
CA ALA A 11 4.65 20.96 -6.57
C ALA A 11 3.42 21.74 -6.13
N VAL A 12 2.87 22.60 -6.98
CA VAL A 12 1.63 23.35 -6.71
C VAL A 12 0.46 22.40 -6.54
N LEU A 13 0.29 21.43 -7.43
CA LEU A 13 -0.78 20.43 -7.33
C LEU A 13 -0.71 19.61 -6.04
N LEU A 14 0.49 19.20 -5.62
CA LEU A 14 0.68 18.49 -4.35
C LEU A 14 0.32 19.36 -3.13
N GLN A 15 0.67 20.66 -3.18
CA GLN A 15 0.29 21.59 -2.10
C GLN A 15 -1.24 21.79 -2.03
N GLU A 16 -1.90 21.88 -3.17
CA GLU A 16 -3.36 22.00 -3.24
C GLU A 16 -4.04 20.72 -2.72
N LEU A 17 -3.53 19.56 -3.10
CA LEU A 17 -3.99 18.29 -2.57
C LEU A 17 -3.81 18.23 -1.04
N GLY A 18 -2.65 18.60 -0.52
CA GLY A 18 -2.39 18.67 0.91
C GLY A 18 -3.41 19.56 1.64
N ARG A 19 -3.65 20.78 1.12
CA ARG A 19 -4.65 21.70 1.70
C ARG A 19 -6.07 21.14 1.67
N ARG A 20 -6.44 20.43 0.61
CA ARG A 20 -7.76 19.77 0.51
C ARG A 20 -7.90 18.68 1.57
N LEU A 21 -6.92 17.79 1.70
CA LEU A 21 -6.91 16.74 2.70
C LEU A 21 -6.95 17.30 4.14
N THR A 22 -6.19 18.36 4.43
CA THR A 22 -6.20 19.03 5.75
C THR A 22 -7.57 19.62 6.10
N ARG A 23 -8.34 20.09 5.13
CA ARG A 23 -9.72 20.58 5.37
C ARG A 23 -10.69 19.42 5.68
N GLU A 24 -10.48 18.28 5.09
CA GLU A 24 -11.34 17.09 5.27
C GLU A 24 -10.99 16.32 6.55
N PHE A 25 -9.69 16.22 6.86
CA PHE A 25 -9.17 15.48 8.01
C PHE A 25 -8.54 16.42 9.04
N LEU A 26 -9.36 16.87 9.99
CA LEU A 26 -8.94 17.82 11.02
C LEU A 26 -7.82 17.24 11.91
N ALA A 27 -6.87 18.09 12.29
CA ALA A 27 -5.72 17.77 13.13
C ALA A 27 -4.85 16.62 12.59
N LYS A 28 -4.71 16.51 11.25
CA LYS A 28 -3.93 15.47 10.55
C LYS A 28 -2.82 16.06 9.66
N ASP A 29 -2.46 17.32 9.83
CA ASP A 29 -1.52 18.03 8.95
C ASP A 29 -0.18 17.30 8.79
N GLU A 30 0.39 16.82 9.88
CA GLU A 30 1.67 16.13 9.88
C GLU A 30 1.61 14.80 9.10
N ILE A 31 0.62 13.97 9.40
CA ILE A 31 0.46 12.68 8.71
C ILE A 31 0.13 12.88 7.22
N ILE A 32 -0.69 13.88 6.86
CA ILE A 32 -0.97 14.23 5.46
C ILE A 32 0.33 14.60 4.73
N ARG A 33 1.15 15.44 5.35
CA ARG A 33 2.45 15.82 4.78
C ARG A 33 3.35 14.61 4.56
N LEU A 34 3.43 13.70 5.54
CA LEU A 34 4.25 12.48 5.44
C LEU A 34 3.72 11.51 4.38
N LEU A 35 2.40 11.34 4.25
CA LEU A 35 1.78 10.54 3.20
C LEU A 35 2.12 11.07 1.80
N LEU A 36 1.99 12.38 1.58
CA LEU A 36 2.35 13.00 0.31
C LEU A 36 3.84 12.85 0.00
N LEU A 37 4.69 13.02 1.01
CA LEU A 37 6.13 12.82 0.87
C LEU A 37 6.48 11.38 0.51
N SER A 38 5.86 10.39 1.17
CA SER A 38 6.05 8.96 0.87
C SER A 38 5.70 8.63 -0.59
N VAL A 39 4.55 9.12 -1.08
CA VAL A 39 4.14 8.90 -2.47
C VAL A 39 5.14 9.53 -3.45
N VAL A 40 5.59 10.76 -3.18
CA VAL A 40 6.55 11.46 -4.06
C VAL A 40 7.92 10.80 -4.06
N ALA A 41 8.35 10.31 -2.88
CA ALA A 41 9.63 9.62 -2.74
C ALA A 41 9.59 8.17 -3.24
N GLY A 42 8.40 7.59 -3.44
CA GLY A 42 8.23 6.17 -3.75
C GLY A 42 8.53 5.27 -2.55
N GLU A 43 8.37 5.79 -1.33
CA GLU A 43 8.70 5.09 -0.09
C GLU A 43 7.45 4.54 0.61
N HIS A 44 7.65 3.56 1.48
CA HIS A 44 6.60 2.96 2.29
C HIS A 44 6.54 3.63 3.67
N MET A 45 5.37 3.56 4.32
CA MET A 45 5.17 4.21 5.62
C MET A 45 4.35 3.33 6.56
N LEU A 46 4.81 3.24 7.83
CA LEU A 46 4.05 2.64 8.91
C LEU A 46 3.34 3.73 9.73
N ILE A 47 2.04 3.56 9.92
CA ILE A 47 1.18 4.47 10.68
C ILE A 47 0.75 3.78 11.97
N VAL A 48 1.27 4.24 13.10
CA VAL A 48 0.87 3.72 14.42
C VAL A 48 -0.05 4.73 15.11
N GLY A 49 -1.17 4.23 15.60
CA GLY A 49 -2.10 5.09 16.34
C GLY A 49 -3.41 4.38 16.66
N PRO A 50 -4.20 4.89 17.62
CA PRO A 50 -5.40 4.22 18.11
C PRO A 50 -6.43 3.97 17.02
N PRO A 51 -7.35 3.00 17.22
CA PRO A 51 -8.44 2.76 16.28
C PRO A 51 -9.36 3.98 16.18
N GLY A 52 -10.08 4.09 15.06
CA GLY A 52 -11.02 5.20 14.84
C GLY A 52 -10.36 6.53 14.48
N THR A 53 -9.05 6.58 14.23
CA THR A 53 -8.34 7.83 13.86
C THR A 53 -8.32 8.12 12.36
N ALA A 54 -9.19 7.46 11.60
CA ALA A 54 -9.40 7.64 10.15
C ALA A 54 -8.15 7.33 9.28
N LYS A 55 -7.25 6.43 9.72
CA LYS A 55 -6.04 6.05 8.97
C LYS A 55 -6.36 5.57 7.55
N SER A 56 -7.24 4.57 7.42
CA SER A 56 -7.62 4.00 6.12
C SER A 56 -8.39 4.99 5.24
N ALA A 57 -9.31 5.75 5.84
CA ALA A 57 -10.08 6.77 5.11
C ALA A 57 -9.16 7.82 4.49
N LEU A 58 -8.14 8.28 5.23
CA LEU A 58 -7.18 9.27 4.76
C LEU A 58 -6.36 8.75 3.57
N VAL A 59 -5.84 7.51 3.65
CA VAL A 59 -5.07 6.91 2.55
C VAL A 59 -5.96 6.65 1.34
N ARG A 60 -7.19 6.18 1.53
CA ARG A 60 -8.16 5.98 0.46
C ARG A 60 -8.49 7.29 -0.26
N THR A 61 -8.75 8.38 0.48
CA THR A 61 -9.02 9.70 -0.09
C THR A 61 -7.80 10.23 -0.85
N LEU A 62 -6.58 10.00 -0.34
CA LEU A 62 -5.36 10.32 -1.05
C LEU A 62 -5.27 9.57 -2.39
N ALA A 63 -5.46 8.25 -2.40
CA ALA A 63 -5.42 7.42 -3.60
C ALA A 63 -6.46 7.87 -4.64
N GLN A 64 -7.70 8.11 -4.22
CA GLN A 64 -8.76 8.64 -5.08
C GLN A 64 -8.42 10.01 -5.66
N SER A 65 -7.79 10.88 -4.87
CA SER A 65 -7.39 12.21 -5.34
C SER A 65 -6.25 12.19 -6.36
N LEU A 66 -5.49 11.10 -6.40
CA LEU A 66 -4.41 10.84 -7.35
C LEU A 66 -4.87 9.99 -8.55
N ASP A 67 -6.13 9.57 -8.58
CA ASP A 67 -6.68 8.60 -9.56
C ASP A 67 -5.85 7.30 -9.61
N ALA A 68 -5.33 6.89 -8.45
CA ALA A 68 -4.47 5.72 -8.31
C ALA A 68 -5.28 4.45 -8.04
N ARG A 69 -4.86 3.32 -8.61
CA ARG A 69 -5.40 2.01 -8.28
C ARG A 69 -5.08 1.70 -6.83
N TYR A 70 -6.13 1.51 -6.04
CA TYR A 70 -6.05 1.37 -4.59
C TYR A 70 -6.38 -0.05 -4.17
N PHE A 71 -5.56 -0.60 -3.26
CA PHE A 71 -5.82 -1.86 -2.58
C PHE A 71 -5.84 -1.64 -1.07
N GLU A 72 -6.83 -2.19 -0.39
CA GLU A 72 -6.95 -2.11 1.08
C GLU A 72 -7.29 -3.49 1.64
N TYR A 73 -6.60 -3.87 2.72
CA TYR A 73 -6.84 -5.12 3.38
C TYR A 73 -6.59 -5.02 4.89
N LEU A 74 -7.50 -5.63 5.68
CA LEU A 74 -7.34 -5.78 7.12
C LEU A 74 -6.71 -7.14 7.43
N LEU A 75 -5.49 -7.14 7.90
CA LEU A 75 -4.74 -8.33 8.25
C LEU A 75 -5.23 -8.95 9.54
N THR A 76 -5.30 -10.27 9.55
CA THR A 76 -5.60 -11.10 10.71
C THR A 76 -4.55 -12.20 10.84
N ARG A 77 -4.55 -12.93 11.96
CA ARG A 77 -3.68 -14.10 12.15
C ARG A 77 -3.95 -15.25 11.16
N PHE A 78 -5.14 -15.24 10.56
CA PHE A 78 -5.61 -16.25 9.61
C PHE A 78 -5.51 -15.81 8.16
N SER A 79 -5.10 -14.58 7.93
CA SER A 79 -4.94 -14.06 6.57
C SER A 79 -3.87 -14.84 5.80
N GLU A 80 -4.16 -15.13 4.53
CA GLU A 80 -3.30 -15.90 3.65
C GLU A 80 -2.72 -15.03 2.51
N PRO A 81 -1.54 -15.35 1.97
CA PRO A 81 -0.97 -14.62 0.84
C PRO A 81 -1.89 -14.52 -0.38
N ASN A 82 -2.76 -15.51 -0.60
CA ASN A 82 -3.71 -15.52 -1.71
C ASN A 82 -4.74 -14.38 -1.64
N GLU A 83 -5.05 -13.90 -0.43
CA GLU A 83 -6.02 -12.82 -0.21
C GLU A 83 -5.43 -11.46 -0.59
N LEU A 84 -4.10 -11.33 -0.61
CA LEU A 84 -3.40 -10.12 -1.03
C LEU A 84 -2.95 -10.21 -2.49
N LEU A 85 -2.37 -11.35 -2.88
CA LEU A 85 -1.71 -11.53 -4.18
C LEU A 85 -2.67 -12.06 -5.27
N GLY A 86 -3.88 -12.42 -4.90
CA GLY A 86 -4.87 -13.04 -5.77
C GLY A 86 -4.85 -14.58 -5.73
N PRO A 87 -6.01 -15.20 -5.90
CA PRO A 87 -6.14 -16.65 -5.93
C PRO A 87 -5.46 -17.25 -7.16
N VAL A 88 -5.08 -18.53 -7.05
CA VAL A 88 -4.54 -19.28 -8.19
C VAL A 88 -5.64 -19.46 -9.24
N ASP A 89 -5.31 -19.24 -10.50
CA ASP A 89 -6.19 -19.51 -11.62
C ASP A 89 -6.26 -21.02 -11.86
N ILE A 90 -7.41 -21.61 -11.50
CA ILE A 90 -7.63 -23.06 -11.57
C ILE A 90 -7.61 -23.55 -13.02
N GLN A 91 -8.09 -22.75 -13.98
CA GLN A 91 -8.09 -23.12 -15.39
C GLN A 91 -6.67 -23.17 -15.94
N ALA A 92 -5.90 -22.12 -15.74
CA ALA A 92 -4.49 -22.08 -16.13
C ALA A 92 -3.68 -23.21 -15.46
N PHE A 93 -3.97 -23.51 -14.19
CA PHE A 93 -3.31 -24.61 -13.48
C PHE A 93 -3.60 -25.98 -14.10
N ARG A 94 -4.84 -26.25 -14.52
CA ARG A 94 -5.20 -27.49 -15.24
C ARG A 94 -4.51 -27.62 -16.59
N GLU A 95 -4.18 -26.50 -17.23
CA GLU A 95 -3.43 -26.43 -18.47
C GLU A 95 -1.90 -26.47 -18.28
N GLY A 96 -1.44 -26.72 -17.05
CA GLY A 96 0.00 -26.83 -16.70
C GLY A 96 0.70 -25.49 -16.51
N SER A 97 -0.06 -24.37 -16.39
CA SER A 97 0.45 -23.03 -16.18
C SER A 97 0.06 -22.52 -14.79
N PHE A 98 1.04 -22.03 -14.01
CA PHE A 98 0.74 -21.42 -12.72
C PHE A 98 0.54 -19.91 -12.89
N ARG A 99 -0.71 -19.47 -12.74
CA ARG A 99 -1.08 -18.05 -12.79
C ARG A 99 -1.94 -17.68 -11.59
N ARG A 100 -1.98 -16.38 -11.25
CA ARG A 100 -2.89 -15.80 -10.26
C ARG A 100 -3.84 -14.84 -10.95
N ARG A 101 -5.03 -14.71 -10.39
CA ARG A 101 -5.97 -13.65 -10.75
C ARG A 101 -5.62 -12.43 -9.91
N THR A 102 -4.95 -11.47 -10.53
CA THR A 102 -4.41 -10.29 -9.84
C THR A 102 -5.29 -9.06 -9.95
N GLU A 103 -6.40 -9.16 -10.70
CA GLU A 103 -7.32 -8.04 -10.92
C GLU A 103 -7.84 -7.50 -9.59
N GLN A 104 -7.61 -6.20 -9.36
CA GLN A 104 -7.96 -5.48 -8.13
C GLN A 104 -7.23 -5.97 -6.87
N MET A 105 -6.17 -6.73 -7.01
CA MET A 105 -5.35 -7.21 -5.90
C MET A 105 -4.08 -6.37 -5.73
N LEU A 106 -3.35 -6.61 -4.66
CA LEU A 106 -2.13 -5.87 -4.33
C LEU A 106 -1.09 -5.78 -5.47
N PRO A 107 -0.87 -6.82 -6.30
CA PRO A 107 0.09 -6.73 -7.41
C PRO A 107 -0.25 -5.68 -8.48
N GLU A 108 -1.50 -5.25 -8.58
CA GLU A 108 -1.92 -4.22 -9.53
C GLU A 108 -2.11 -2.83 -8.92
N ALA A 109 -1.98 -2.73 -7.60
CA ALA A 109 -2.17 -1.48 -6.88
C ALA A 109 -1.00 -0.51 -7.08
N GLU A 110 -1.31 0.77 -7.18
CA GLU A 110 -0.35 1.87 -7.14
C GLU A 110 -0.21 2.44 -5.73
N ILE A 111 -1.30 2.41 -4.96
CA ILE A 111 -1.31 2.73 -3.53
C ILE A 111 -1.99 1.59 -2.80
N ALA A 112 -1.33 1.08 -1.76
CA ALA A 112 -1.88 0.03 -0.91
C ALA A 112 -1.97 0.47 0.56
N PHE A 113 -3.00 -0.02 1.25
CA PHE A 113 -3.17 0.13 2.69
C PHE A 113 -3.37 -1.24 3.35
N LEU A 114 -2.49 -1.59 4.27
CA LEU A 114 -2.58 -2.83 5.04
C LEU A 114 -2.78 -2.49 6.51
N ASP A 115 -3.99 -2.72 7.02
CA ASP A 115 -4.28 -2.49 8.43
C ASP A 115 -3.87 -3.69 9.29
N GLU A 116 -3.52 -3.43 10.54
CA GLU A 116 -3.10 -4.41 11.53
C GLU A 116 -1.87 -5.25 11.08
N ILE A 117 -0.86 -4.59 10.52
CA ILE A 117 0.31 -5.24 9.91
C ILE A 117 1.02 -6.21 10.85
N PHE A 118 1.05 -5.95 12.15
CA PHE A 118 1.69 -6.83 13.15
C PHE A 118 0.88 -8.10 13.47
N LYS A 119 -0.36 -8.21 12.96
CA LYS A 119 -1.13 -9.46 13.02
C LYS A 119 -0.83 -10.38 11.83
N ALA A 120 -0.07 -9.91 10.86
CA ALA A 120 0.27 -10.71 9.68
C ALA A 120 1.12 -11.93 10.05
N SER A 121 0.85 -13.04 9.39
CA SER A 121 1.69 -14.23 9.49
C SER A 121 3.05 -14.01 8.83
N SER A 122 4.06 -14.79 9.24
CA SER A 122 5.38 -14.76 8.60
C SER A 122 5.30 -15.03 7.10
N ALA A 123 4.34 -15.84 6.64
CA ALA A 123 4.12 -16.11 5.22
C ALA A 123 3.70 -14.86 4.44
N ILE A 124 2.81 -14.03 5.01
CA ILE A 124 2.43 -12.74 4.42
C ILE A 124 3.62 -11.78 4.43
N LEU A 125 4.30 -11.62 5.58
CA LEU A 125 5.44 -10.69 5.68
C LEU A 125 6.53 -11.05 4.67
N ASN A 126 6.86 -12.33 4.51
CA ASN A 126 7.83 -12.79 3.50
C ASN A 126 7.35 -12.51 2.07
N SER A 127 6.06 -12.66 1.78
CA SER A 127 5.49 -12.32 0.48
C SER A 127 5.56 -10.82 0.19
N LEU A 128 5.44 -9.98 1.21
CA LEU A 128 5.54 -8.53 1.08
C LEU A 128 6.98 -8.04 0.89
N LEU A 129 8.01 -8.76 1.41
CA LEU A 129 9.40 -8.32 1.31
C LEU A 129 9.87 -8.09 -0.14
N GLY A 130 9.59 -9.02 -1.04
CA GLY A 130 9.92 -8.88 -2.46
C GLY A 130 9.18 -7.71 -3.11
N LEU A 131 7.90 -7.55 -2.77
CA LEU A 131 7.06 -6.48 -3.29
C LEU A 131 7.53 -5.10 -2.80
N LEU A 132 7.90 -4.97 -1.52
CA LEU A 132 8.35 -3.71 -0.93
C LEU A 132 9.75 -3.31 -1.39
N ASN A 133 10.69 -4.25 -1.42
CA ASN A 133 12.08 -3.96 -1.71
C ASN A 133 12.38 -3.93 -3.21
N GLU A 134 11.84 -4.89 -3.98
CA GLU A 134 12.18 -5.08 -5.39
C GLU A 134 11.08 -4.57 -6.34
N ARG A 135 9.91 -4.16 -5.84
CA ARG A 135 8.73 -3.84 -6.64
C ARG A 135 8.32 -5.00 -7.56
N ARG A 136 8.45 -6.20 -7.05
CA ARG A 136 8.18 -7.45 -7.78
C ARG A 136 7.43 -8.43 -6.91
N VAL A 137 6.61 -9.23 -7.56
CA VAL A 137 5.92 -10.36 -6.93
C VAL A 137 6.29 -11.66 -7.66
N GLN A 138 6.50 -12.72 -6.90
CA GLN A 138 6.72 -14.05 -7.45
C GLN A 138 5.38 -14.71 -7.77
N ILE A 139 5.16 -15.06 -9.03
CA ILE A 139 3.97 -15.80 -9.50
C ILE A 139 4.47 -17.08 -10.18
N GLY A 140 4.40 -18.20 -9.47
CA GLY A 140 5.02 -19.44 -9.95
C GLY A 140 6.53 -19.29 -10.14
N ALA A 141 7.02 -19.52 -11.37
CA ALA A 141 8.43 -19.36 -11.72
C ALA A 141 8.80 -17.95 -12.18
N GLU A 142 7.81 -17.10 -12.45
CA GLU A 142 8.01 -15.76 -12.99
C GLU A 142 8.03 -14.69 -11.90
N ARG A 143 8.85 -13.65 -12.10
CA ARG A 143 8.83 -12.42 -11.33
C ARG A 143 8.17 -11.33 -12.16
N VAL A 144 7.09 -10.76 -11.61
CA VAL A 144 6.29 -9.73 -12.27
C VAL A 144 6.52 -8.40 -11.57
N ASP A 145 6.82 -7.35 -12.35
CA ASP A 145 6.95 -5.99 -11.82
C ASP A 145 5.59 -5.47 -11.38
N VAL A 146 5.55 -4.78 -10.23
CA VAL A 146 4.33 -4.17 -9.69
C VAL A 146 4.40 -2.64 -9.75
N PRO A 147 3.28 -1.96 -10.07
CA PRO A 147 3.23 -0.51 -10.24
C PRO A 147 3.20 0.26 -8.91
N LEU A 148 3.48 -0.40 -7.80
CA LEU A 148 3.30 0.12 -6.46
C LEU A 148 4.16 1.37 -6.22
N LEU A 149 3.54 2.52 -5.99
CA LEU A 149 4.19 3.78 -5.61
C LEU A 149 4.48 3.81 -4.11
N ALA A 150 3.46 3.55 -3.29
CA ALA A 150 3.59 3.54 -1.84
C ALA A 150 2.67 2.48 -1.21
N LEU A 151 3.17 1.82 -0.17
CA LEU A 151 2.38 0.99 0.73
C LEU A 151 2.34 1.66 2.10
N PHE A 152 1.14 1.85 2.61
CA PHE A 152 0.88 2.34 3.95
C PHE A 152 0.43 1.18 4.81
N ALA A 153 1.26 0.80 5.77
CA ALA A 153 0.91 -0.17 6.79
C ALA A 153 0.37 0.55 8.02
N ALA A 154 -0.60 -0.03 8.69
CA ALA A 154 -1.12 0.54 9.93
C ALA A 154 -1.13 -0.47 11.07
N SER A 155 -1.03 0.03 12.28
CA SER A 155 -1.23 -0.72 13.51
C SER A 155 -1.86 0.17 14.58
N ASN A 156 -2.62 -0.46 15.45
CA ASN A 156 -3.20 0.22 16.62
C ASN A 156 -2.20 0.30 17.78
N GLU A 157 -1.23 -0.60 17.83
CA GLU A 157 -0.25 -0.73 18.92
C GLU A 157 1.15 -0.96 18.35
N VAL A 158 2.15 -0.52 19.08
CA VAL A 158 3.54 -0.93 18.84
C VAL A 158 3.71 -2.32 19.47
N PRO A 159 4.25 -3.31 18.75
CA PRO A 159 4.52 -4.62 19.36
C PRO A 159 5.39 -4.49 20.58
N SER A 160 5.01 -5.14 21.69
CA SER A 160 5.91 -5.36 22.81
C SER A 160 6.96 -6.41 22.43
N ASP A 161 8.16 -6.34 23.03
CA ASP A 161 9.28 -7.24 22.72
C ASP A 161 8.89 -8.73 22.81
N ASP A 162 7.94 -9.08 23.69
CA ASP A 162 7.41 -10.44 23.87
C ASP A 162 6.54 -10.93 22.71
N SER A 163 6.09 -10.07 21.82
CA SER A 163 5.23 -10.43 20.68
C SER A 163 5.99 -10.69 19.37
N LEU A 164 7.31 -10.43 19.39
CA LEU A 164 8.22 -10.63 18.25
C LEU A 164 9.07 -11.89 18.38
N ALA A 165 8.90 -12.67 19.46
CA ALA A 165 9.64 -13.90 19.76
C ALA A 165 9.02 -15.17 19.13
#